data_d04543cdb677e1033b6a15aed6bcc52b
#
_entry.id   d04543cdb677e1033b6a15aed6bcc52b
#
_cell.length_a   1.000
_cell.length_b   1.000
_cell.length_c   1.000
_cell.angle_alpha   90.00
_cell.angle_beta   90.00
_cell.angle_gamma   90.00
#
_symmetry.space_group_name_H-M   'P 1'
#
loop_
_entity.id
_entity.type
_entity.pdbx_description
1 polymer ?
#
loop_
_entity_poly.entity_id
_entity_poly.type
_entity_poly.pdbx_seq_one_letter_code
_entity_poly.pdbx_strand_id
1 'polypeptide(L)'
;MRTRVPQDSFEQECDRLSRIVDGALFERLRWERNEGPMLARLVALAHAALETRSEFELVEEGATRDTKRFVLKIHGNRVLAISLRIDGGKAIVDAHTLERSSYGLDDGASVSADFDAADEAWMAGALQALFSRAHA
;
A
#
# COMPACT_ATOMS: atom_id res chain seq x y z
N MET A 1 35.72 0.12 21.23
CA MET A 1 34.88 0.30 20.94
C MET A 1 33.82 0.69 21.21
N ARG A 2 33.26 1.09 21.17
CA ARG A 2 32.27 1.47 21.24
C ARG A 2 31.46 1.94 20.79
N THR A 3 30.96 2.08 20.70
CA THR A 3 30.23 2.71 20.58
C THR A 3 28.95 3.14 20.07
N ARG A 4 28.02 2.54 19.57
CA ARG A 4 26.67 2.80 19.12
C ARG A 4 25.65 2.61 20.21
N VAL A 5 26.03 1.88 21.22
CA VAL A 5 25.13 1.60 22.34
C VAL A 5 24.56 2.86 22.97
N PRO A 6 25.34 3.93 23.20
CA PRO A 6 24.76 5.17 23.74
C PRO A 6 23.68 5.78 22.84
N GLN A 7 23.88 5.71 21.52
CA GLN A 7 22.89 6.24 20.55
C GLN A 7 21.60 5.43 20.60
N ASP A 8 21.69 4.10 20.60
CA ASP A 8 20.53 3.23 20.67
C ASP A 8 19.78 3.41 21.98
N SER A 9 20.50 3.54 23.10
CA SER A 9 19.89 3.79 24.40
C SER A 9 19.17 5.13 24.45
N PHE A 10 19.74 6.14 23.83
CA PHE A 10 19.12 7.46 23.75
C PHE A 10 17.81 7.39 22.96
N GLU A 11 17.81 6.76 21.80
CA GLU A 11 16.60 6.60 20.99
C GLU A 11 15.52 5.83 21.73
N GLN A 12 15.88 4.78 22.44
CA GLN A 12 14.93 4.01 23.23
C GLN A 12 14.29 4.84 24.33
N GLU A 13 15.08 5.70 25.00
CA GLU A 13 14.54 6.58 26.03
C GLU A 13 13.63 7.65 25.44
N CYS A 14 13.97 8.17 24.27
CA CYS A 14 13.10 9.12 23.58
C CYS A 14 11.76 8.48 23.22
N ASP A 15 11.79 7.24 22.73
CA ASP A 15 10.57 6.49 22.40
C ASP A 15 9.73 6.27 23.66
N ARG A 16 10.38 5.87 24.75
CA ARG A 16 9.67 5.63 26.00
C ARG A 16 8.96 6.89 26.50
N LEU A 17 9.66 8.01 26.52
CA LEU A 17 9.07 9.27 26.95
C LEU A 17 7.94 9.72 26.03
N SER A 18 8.14 9.58 24.74
CA SER A 18 7.13 9.95 23.75
C SER A 18 5.83 9.14 23.94
N ARG A 19 5.95 7.83 24.20
CA ARG A 19 4.79 6.99 24.49
C ARG A 19 4.07 7.39 25.75
N ILE A 20 4.82 7.74 26.79
CA ILE A 20 4.24 8.18 28.06
C ILE A 20 3.45 9.47 27.89
N VAL A 21 3.97 10.39 27.11
CA VAL A 21 3.36 11.72 26.94
C VAL A 21 2.10 11.62 26.08
N ASP A 22 2.17 10.90 24.97
CA ASP A 22 1.02 10.71 24.08
C ASP A 22 1.25 9.46 23.20
N GLY A 23 0.74 8.34 23.66
CA GLY A 23 0.95 7.07 22.99
C GLY A 23 0.35 7.00 21.60
N ALA A 24 -0.83 7.58 21.42
CA ALA A 24 -1.49 7.60 20.11
C ALA A 24 -0.70 8.42 19.10
N LEU A 25 -0.22 9.58 19.51
CA LEU A 25 0.61 10.43 18.66
C LEU A 25 1.95 9.77 18.36
N PHE A 26 2.55 9.12 19.37
CA PHE A 26 3.78 8.37 19.16
C PHE A 26 3.63 7.31 18.08
N GLU A 27 2.57 6.52 18.14
CA GLU A 27 2.33 5.46 17.16
C GLU A 27 2.08 6.01 15.77
N ARG A 28 1.36 7.12 15.66
CA ARG A 28 1.12 7.77 14.37
C ARG A 28 2.42 8.26 13.75
N LEU A 29 3.27 8.92 14.53
CA LEU A 29 4.55 9.43 14.02
C LEU A 29 5.49 8.29 13.65
N ARG A 30 5.47 7.21 14.41
CA ARG A 30 6.24 6.02 14.10
C ARG A 30 5.80 5.40 12.79
N TRP A 31 4.49 5.30 12.58
CA TRP A 31 3.95 4.78 11.34
C TRP A 31 4.35 5.65 10.16
N GLU A 32 4.23 6.98 10.30
CA GLU A 32 4.58 7.92 9.23
C GLU A 32 6.05 7.82 8.83
N ARG A 33 6.94 7.54 9.79
CA ARG A 33 8.37 7.40 9.51
C ARG A 33 8.73 6.06 8.90
N ASN A 34 8.02 5.00 9.26
CA ASN A 34 8.39 3.63 8.86
C ASN A 34 7.52 3.12 7.73
N GLU A 35 6.24 2.91 7.98
CA GLU A 35 5.34 2.31 7.01
C GLU A 35 4.86 3.30 5.94
N GLY A 36 4.77 4.58 6.30
CA GLY A 36 4.35 5.61 5.37
C GLY A 36 5.17 5.63 4.07
N PRO A 37 6.52 5.71 4.16
CA PRO A 37 7.36 5.64 2.97
C PRO A 37 7.25 4.33 2.22
N MET A 38 7.04 3.21 2.91
CA MET A 38 6.84 1.91 2.26
C MET A 38 5.55 1.90 1.45
N LEU A 39 4.48 2.44 2.02
CA LEU A 39 3.20 2.54 1.32
C LEU A 39 3.30 3.48 0.12
N ALA A 40 4.00 4.60 0.25
CA ALA A 40 4.24 5.51 -0.85
C ALA A 40 4.99 4.83 -2.00
N ARG A 41 5.94 3.97 -1.68
CA ARG A 41 6.66 3.20 -2.70
C ARG A 41 5.73 2.23 -3.43
N LEU A 42 4.84 1.55 -2.70
CA LEU A 42 3.86 0.65 -3.35
C LEU A 42 2.98 1.43 -4.32
N VAL A 43 2.52 2.60 -3.92
CA VAL A 43 1.71 3.45 -4.79
C VAL A 43 2.48 3.81 -6.06
N ALA A 44 3.75 4.20 -5.92
CA ALA A 44 4.60 4.53 -7.07
C ALA A 44 4.79 3.32 -7.99
N LEU A 45 4.96 2.12 -7.44
CA LEU A 45 5.09 0.89 -8.22
C LEU A 45 3.81 0.58 -9.00
N ALA A 46 2.65 0.80 -8.40
CA ALA A 46 1.37 0.56 -9.07
C ALA A 46 1.18 1.53 -10.23
N HIS A 47 1.48 2.81 -10.03
CA HIS A 47 1.41 3.79 -11.12
C HIS A 47 2.41 3.46 -12.23
N ALA A 48 3.63 3.07 -11.87
CA ALA A 48 4.66 2.72 -12.85
C ALA A 48 4.24 1.51 -13.69
N ALA A 49 3.57 0.53 -13.09
CA ALA A 49 3.12 -0.67 -13.81
C ALA A 49 2.13 -0.35 -14.92
N LEU A 50 1.35 0.73 -14.78
CA LEU A 50 0.34 1.12 -15.74
C LEU A 50 0.77 2.30 -16.62
N GLU A 51 1.99 2.77 -16.47
CA GLU A 51 2.49 3.99 -17.10
C GLU A 51 2.39 3.95 -18.64
N THR A 52 2.63 2.79 -19.24
CA THR A 52 2.61 2.64 -20.70
C THR A 52 1.21 2.47 -21.28
N ARG A 53 0.20 2.37 -20.44
CA ARG A 53 -1.19 2.15 -20.87
C ARG A 53 -2.00 3.41 -20.59
N SER A 54 -2.07 4.31 -21.56
CA SER A 54 -2.72 5.61 -21.40
C SER A 54 -4.21 5.52 -21.09
N GLU A 55 -4.86 4.42 -21.45
CA GLU A 55 -6.28 4.20 -21.14
C GLU A 55 -6.53 3.77 -19.70
N PHE A 56 -5.49 3.40 -18.94
CA PHE A 56 -5.61 2.99 -17.54
C PHE A 56 -5.24 4.15 -16.62
N GLU A 57 -6.04 4.34 -15.59
CA GLU A 57 -5.80 5.39 -14.61
C GLU A 57 -6.17 4.91 -13.22
N LEU A 58 -5.31 5.18 -12.24
CA LEU A 58 -5.59 4.93 -10.83
C LEU A 58 -5.88 6.26 -10.15
N VAL A 59 -7.09 6.40 -9.63
CA VAL A 59 -7.54 7.62 -8.96
C VAL A 59 -7.72 7.30 -7.48
N GLU A 60 -7.02 8.02 -6.62
CA GLU A 60 -7.11 7.78 -5.18
C GLU A 60 -8.48 8.18 -4.66
N GLU A 61 -9.17 7.24 -3.97
CA GLU A 61 -10.48 7.46 -3.35
C GLU A 61 -10.57 6.63 -2.07
N GLY A 62 -10.96 7.28 -0.99
CA GLY A 62 -11.26 6.57 0.24
C GLY A 62 -10.06 6.05 1.00
N ALA A 63 -8.92 6.69 0.87
CA ALA A 63 -7.71 6.29 1.58
C ALA A 63 -7.86 6.48 3.08
N THR A 64 -7.32 5.53 3.85
CA THR A 64 -7.12 5.68 5.29
C THR A 64 -5.62 5.87 5.55
N ARG A 65 -5.24 5.97 6.84
CA ARG A 65 -3.83 6.19 7.18
C ARG A 65 -2.92 5.06 6.69
N ASP A 66 -3.37 3.81 6.86
CA ASP A 66 -2.56 2.62 6.59
C ASP A 66 -2.94 1.88 5.32
N THR A 67 -3.95 2.34 4.61
CA THR A 67 -4.43 1.72 3.37
C THR A 67 -4.68 2.80 2.35
N LYS A 68 -4.10 2.65 1.16
CA LYS A 68 -4.38 3.50 0.02
C LYS A 68 -5.34 2.77 -0.89
N ARG A 69 -6.43 3.44 -1.23
CA ARG A 69 -7.45 2.87 -2.09
C ARG A 69 -7.58 3.69 -3.35
N PHE A 70 -7.60 3.00 -4.49
CA PHE A 70 -7.71 3.63 -5.80
C PHE A 70 -8.88 3.04 -6.56
N VAL A 71 -9.49 3.86 -7.39
CA VAL A 71 -10.40 3.37 -8.41
C VAL A 71 -9.62 3.21 -9.70
N LEU A 72 -9.68 2.03 -10.28
CA LEU A 72 -9.10 1.77 -11.60
C LEU A 72 -10.12 2.22 -12.64
N LYS A 73 -9.74 3.18 -13.45
CA LYS A 73 -10.53 3.61 -14.62
C LYS A 73 -9.87 3.14 -15.89
N ILE A 74 -10.66 2.63 -16.81
CA ILE A 74 -10.20 2.20 -18.12
C ILE A 74 -11.11 2.88 -19.15
N HIS A 75 -10.50 3.61 -20.08
CA HIS A 75 -11.24 4.47 -21.02
C HIS A 75 -12.23 5.39 -20.30
N GLY A 76 -11.83 5.89 -19.11
CA GLY A 76 -12.67 6.76 -18.31
C GLY A 76 -13.77 6.07 -17.51
N ASN A 77 -13.94 4.75 -17.65
CA ASN A 77 -14.97 4.00 -16.93
C ASN A 77 -14.42 3.41 -15.65
N ARG A 78 -15.18 3.53 -14.57
CA ARG A 78 -14.83 2.99 -13.25
C ARG A 78 -15.03 1.47 -13.30
N VAL A 79 -13.94 0.71 -13.14
CA VAL A 79 -13.98 -0.74 -13.30
C VAL A 79 -13.89 -1.46 -11.96
N LEU A 80 -12.83 -1.23 -11.21
CA LEU A 80 -12.55 -1.92 -9.94
C LEU A 80 -11.94 -0.94 -8.94
N ALA A 81 -11.97 -1.33 -7.67
CA ALA A 81 -11.14 -0.69 -6.64
C ALA A 81 -9.90 -1.55 -6.41
N ILE A 82 -8.78 -0.89 -6.23
CA ILE A 82 -7.51 -1.52 -5.88
C ILE A 82 -7.07 -0.93 -4.56
N SER A 83 -6.73 -1.76 -3.58
CA SER A 83 -6.18 -1.28 -2.31
C SER A 83 -4.76 -1.77 -2.12
N LEU A 84 -3.94 -0.90 -1.55
CA LEU A 84 -2.53 -1.15 -1.24
C LEU A 84 -2.34 -0.89 0.25
N ARG A 85 -1.69 -1.81 0.94
CA ARG A 85 -1.39 -1.62 2.35
C ARG A 85 -0.11 -2.33 2.75
N ILE A 86 0.42 -1.90 3.89
CA ILE A 86 1.57 -2.53 4.53
C ILE A 86 1.08 -3.11 5.85
N ASP A 87 1.34 -4.37 6.09
CA ASP A 87 0.96 -5.05 7.32
C ASP A 87 2.05 -6.05 7.71
N GLY A 88 2.65 -5.84 8.88
CA GLY A 88 3.70 -6.71 9.38
C GLY A 88 4.89 -6.83 8.44
N GLY A 89 5.28 -5.74 7.79
CA GLY A 89 6.39 -5.73 6.84
C GLY A 89 6.07 -6.33 5.49
N LYS A 90 4.80 -6.69 5.25
CA LYS A 90 4.36 -7.25 3.98
C LYS A 90 3.63 -6.21 3.16
N ALA A 91 3.89 -6.21 1.86
CA ALA A 91 3.12 -5.47 0.88
C ALA A 91 1.90 -6.30 0.50
N ILE A 92 0.72 -5.71 0.53
CA ILE A 92 -0.52 -6.41 0.22
C ILE A 92 -1.30 -5.59 -0.81
N VAL A 93 -1.68 -6.25 -1.90
CA VAL A 93 -2.48 -5.66 -2.97
C VAL A 93 -3.76 -6.47 -3.09
N ASP A 94 -4.89 -5.77 -3.13
CA ASP A 94 -6.20 -6.40 -3.18
C ASP A 94 -7.09 -5.66 -4.17
N ALA A 95 -8.13 -6.36 -4.65
CA ALA A 95 -9.10 -5.81 -5.58
C ALA A 95 -10.51 -6.00 -5.03
N HIS A 96 -11.37 -5.03 -5.32
CA HIS A 96 -12.76 -5.04 -4.87
C HIS A 96 -13.66 -4.54 -5.98
N THR A 97 -14.91 -4.99 -5.96
CA THR A 97 -15.92 -4.44 -6.85
C THR A 97 -16.29 -3.02 -6.41
N LEU A 98 -16.81 -2.25 -7.35
CA LEU A 98 -17.34 -0.92 -7.07
C LEU A 98 -18.85 -0.95 -7.16
N GLU A 99 -19.52 -0.23 -6.27
CA GLU A 99 -20.94 0.05 -6.42
C GLU A 99 -21.17 0.76 -7.74
N ARG A 100 -22.22 0.38 -8.44
CA ARG A 100 -22.64 0.99 -9.72
C ARG A 100 -21.65 0.77 -10.86
N SER A 101 -20.67 -0.11 -10.68
CA SER A 101 -19.84 -0.55 -11.81
C SER A 101 -20.56 -1.66 -12.55
N SER A 102 -20.43 -1.67 -13.88
CA SER A 102 -20.96 -2.76 -14.73
C SER A 102 -20.07 -3.99 -14.69
N TYR A 103 -18.94 -3.92 -14.02
CA TYR A 103 -17.92 -4.97 -14.06
C TYR A 103 -17.93 -5.74 -12.76
N GLY A 104 -17.71 -7.05 -12.86
CA GLY A 104 -17.61 -7.93 -11.73
C GLY A 104 -16.17 -8.38 -11.49
N LEU A 105 -15.98 -9.06 -10.37
CA LEU A 105 -14.69 -9.57 -9.96
C LEU A 105 -14.91 -10.95 -9.35
N ASP A 106 -14.22 -11.96 -9.90
CA ASP A 106 -14.26 -13.30 -9.33
C ASP A 106 -13.55 -13.30 -7.98
N ASP A 107 -14.00 -14.18 -7.10
CA ASP A 107 -13.39 -14.33 -5.78
C ASP A 107 -11.93 -14.75 -5.91
N GLY A 108 -11.14 -14.31 -4.97
CA GLY A 108 -9.73 -14.66 -4.91
C GLY A 108 -9.05 -13.98 -3.74
N ALA A 109 -7.86 -14.46 -3.42
CA ALA A 109 -7.08 -13.93 -2.32
C ALA A 109 -6.36 -12.64 -2.74
N SER A 110 -6.02 -11.83 -1.74
CA SER A 110 -5.08 -10.72 -1.93
C SER A 110 -3.71 -11.27 -2.34
N VAL A 111 -2.91 -10.44 -2.99
CA VAL A 111 -1.54 -10.77 -3.36
C VAL A 111 -0.61 -10.10 -2.37
N SER A 112 0.31 -10.85 -1.78
CA SER A 112 1.21 -10.31 -0.79
C SER A 112 2.62 -10.84 -0.97
N ALA A 113 3.58 -10.07 -0.47
CA ALA A 113 4.99 -10.44 -0.42
C ALA A 113 5.67 -9.62 0.67
N ASP A 114 6.83 -10.08 1.12
CA ASP A 114 7.66 -9.25 1.97
C ASP A 114 7.95 -7.95 1.21
N PHE A 115 7.95 -6.83 1.92
CA PHE A 115 8.12 -5.54 1.27
C PHE A 115 9.41 -5.48 0.45
N ASP A 116 10.49 -6.08 0.96
CA ASP A 116 11.79 -6.07 0.28
C ASP A 116 11.77 -6.83 -1.05
N ALA A 117 10.81 -7.73 -1.23
CA ALA A 117 10.63 -8.48 -2.49
C ALA A 117 9.63 -7.81 -3.43
N ALA A 118 8.96 -6.75 -2.99
CA ALA A 118 7.94 -6.07 -3.78
C ALA A 118 8.59 -5.03 -4.69
N ASP A 119 9.01 -5.46 -5.86
CA ASP A 119 9.61 -4.61 -6.89
C ASP A 119 8.62 -4.38 -8.05
N GLU A 120 9.11 -3.76 -9.12
CA GLU A 120 8.27 -3.48 -10.29
C GLU A 120 7.69 -4.75 -10.90
N ALA A 121 8.50 -5.79 -11.04
CA ALA A 121 8.06 -7.06 -11.61
C ALA A 121 7.00 -7.72 -10.74
N TRP A 122 7.20 -7.68 -9.41
CA TRP A 122 6.21 -8.21 -8.48
C TRP A 122 4.89 -7.46 -8.58
N MET A 123 4.94 -6.13 -8.62
CA MET A 123 3.72 -5.31 -8.71
C MET A 123 2.95 -5.58 -10.00
N ALA A 124 3.65 -5.69 -11.12
CA ALA A 124 3.00 -6.02 -12.39
C ALA A 124 2.34 -7.38 -12.32
N GLY A 125 3.01 -8.36 -11.72
CA GLY A 125 2.44 -9.70 -11.53
C GLY A 125 1.24 -9.69 -10.59
N ALA A 126 1.29 -8.90 -9.51
CA ALA A 126 0.19 -8.77 -8.58
C ALA A 126 -1.04 -8.18 -9.26
N LEU A 127 -0.86 -7.08 -10.01
CA LEU A 127 -1.96 -6.46 -10.75
C LEU A 127 -2.50 -7.40 -11.82
N GLN A 128 -1.63 -8.14 -12.51
CA GLN A 128 -2.05 -9.14 -13.50
C GLN A 128 -2.97 -10.18 -12.87
N ALA A 129 -2.60 -10.69 -11.71
CA ALA A 129 -3.41 -11.68 -11.00
C ALA A 129 -4.77 -11.11 -10.61
N LEU A 130 -4.82 -9.85 -10.15
CA LEU A 130 -6.07 -9.21 -9.79
C LEU A 130 -6.92 -8.91 -11.02
N PHE A 131 -6.33 -8.38 -12.08
CA PHE A 131 -7.04 -8.02 -13.31
C PHE A 131 -7.63 -9.26 -13.99
N SER A 132 -6.97 -10.42 -13.89
CA SER A 132 -7.48 -11.66 -14.50
C SER A 132 -8.80 -12.12 -13.89
N ARG A 133 -9.18 -11.61 -12.73
CA ARG A 133 -10.42 -11.94 -12.04
C ARG A 133 -11.57 -11.02 -12.46
N ALA A 134 -11.28 -9.96 -13.20
CA ALA A 134 -12.29 -8.99 -13.63
C ALA A 134 -13.05 -9.52 -14.86
N HIS A 135 -14.34 -9.23 -14.93
CA HIS A 135 -15.18 -9.61 -16.08
C HIS A 135 -16.31 -8.60 -16.27
N ALA A 136 -16.92 -8.67 -17.44
CA ALA A 136 -18.07 -7.82 -17.77
C ALA A 136 -19.36 -8.33 -17.11
#